data_d8481285b4710977561f99f9b45b66c9
#
_entry.id   d8481285b4710977561f99f9b45b66c9
#
_cell.length_a   1.000
_cell.length_b   1.000
_cell.length_c   1.000
_cell.angle_alpha   90.00
_cell.angle_beta   90.00
_cell.angle_gamma   90.00
#
_symmetry.space_group_name_H-M   'P 1'
#
loop_
_entity.id
_entity.type
_entity.pdbx_description
1 polymer ?
#
loop_
_entity_poly.entity_id
_entity_poly.type
_entity_poly.pdbx_seq_one_letter_code
_entity_poly.pdbx_strand_id
1 'polypeptide(L)'
;SLIDGYTITSNKILAKVIVDHESPFLRSIIINKGSKEKIKIGTNIYDRSYLVGRVIEVNYTNSRVLLLTDLNSNIPVSITPGNVQAIVVGNGDKKGEIKYIKNDLINKIDDQGIAYTSGTGSIFKSGIPVGTIDLKDENEKIXX
;
A
#
# COMPACT_ATOMS: atom_id res chain seq x y z
N SER A 1 -13.38 -6.28 4.91
CA SER A 1 -12.98 -6.52 3.70
C SER A 1 -13.95 -6.20 2.74
N LEU A 2 -13.43 -5.94 1.67
CA LEU A 2 -14.28 -5.55 0.80
C LEU A 2 -15.07 -6.58 0.35
N ILE A 3 -14.75 -7.63 0.40
CA ILE A 3 -15.39 -8.59 -0.05
C ILE A 3 -16.42 -9.01 0.59
N ASP A 4 -16.46 -9.39 1.51
CA ASP A 4 -17.41 -9.87 2.11
C ASP A 4 -18.21 -8.89 2.46
N GLY A 5 -18.51 -8.32 1.78
CA GLY A 5 -19.37 -7.47 2.00
C GLY A 5 -19.18 -6.54 2.91
N TYR A 6 -18.83 -6.32 2.98
CA TYR A 6 -18.45 -5.48 3.78
C TYR A 6 -19.36 -4.54 3.84
N THR A 7 -19.44 -3.83 4.31
CA THR A 7 -20.22 -3.05 4.65
C THR A 7 -20.20 -1.96 4.25
N ILE A 8 -20.32 -1.62 3.91
CA ILE A 8 -20.38 -0.62 3.56
C ILE A 8 -20.57 0.60 4.01
N THR A 9 -20.28 0.79 4.77
CA THR A 9 -20.48 1.95 5.34
C THR A 9 -19.87 2.97 4.65
N SER A 10 -19.19 2.82 3.78
CA SER A 10 -18.58 3.89 3.33
C SER A 10 -18.61 3.90 1.95
N ASN A 11 -17.88 4.65 1.33
CA ASN A 11 -17.87 4.76 -0.05
C ASN A 11 -17.01 3.76 -0.72
N LYS A 12 -16.85 2.62 -0.14
CA LYS A 12 -15.99 1.64 -0.75
C LYS A 12 -16.69 0.92 -1.87
N ILE A 13 -15.95 0.61 -2.91
CA ILE A 13 -16.47 -0.10 -4.06
C ILE A 13 -15.68 -1.37 -4.23
N LEU A 14 -16.35 -2.47 -4.41
CA LEU A 14 -15.68 -3.74 -4.61
C LEU A 14 -15.23 -3.83 -6.06
N ALA A 15 -13.98 -4.14 -6.28
CA ALA A 15 -13.46 -4.26 -7.62
C ALA A 15 -12.78 -5.61 -7.82
N LYS A 16 -12.64 -6.02 -9.07
CA LYS A 16 -12.04 -7.29 -9.39
C LYS A 16 -10.83 -7.03 -10.24
N VAL A 17 -9.74 -7.74 -10.00
CA VAL A 17 -8.54 -7.59 -10.78
C VAL A 17 -8.72 -8.34 -12.09
N ILE A 18 -8.50 -7.67 -13.21
CA ILE A 18 -8.63 -8.32 -14.50
C ILE A 18 -7.28 -8.55 -15.17
N VAL A 19 -6.25 -7.78 -14.83
CA VAL A 19 -4.92 -8.01 -15.39
C VAL A 19 -3.92 -7.74 -14.29
N ASP A 20 -2.95 -8.63 -14.14
CA ASP A 20 -1.92 -8.44 -13.13
C ASP A 20 -0.58 -8.39 -13.86
N HIS A 21 0.00 -7.21 -14.00
CA HIS A 21 1.26 -7.04 -14.68
C HIS A 21 2.40 -7.16 -13.70
N GLU A 22 3.27 -8.11 -13.95
CA GLU A 22 4.40 -8.33 -13.07
C GLU A 22 5.71 -8.07 -13.78
N SER A 23 5.82 -6.99 -14.45
CA SER A 23 7.07 -6.69 -15.11
C SER A 23 8.12 -6.33 -14.08
N PRO A 24 9.38 -6.43 -14.42
CA PRO A 24 10.40 -6.03 -13.47
C PRO A 24 10.43 -4.53 -13.23
N PHE A 25 9.80 -3.75 -14.07
CA PHE A 25 9.85 -2.32 -13.91
C PHE A 25 8.54 -1.71 -13.44
N LEU A 26 7.47 -2.43 -13.45
CA LEU A 26 6.19 -1.87 -13.09
C LEU A 26 5.31 -2.93 -12.47
N ARG A 27 4.98 -2.76 -11.22
CA ARG A 27 4.06 -3.67 -10.55
C ARG A 27 2.71 -3.01 -10.53
N SER A 28 1.84 -3.41 -11.41
CA SER A 28 0.53 -2.82 -11.48
C SER A 28 -0.54 -3.86 -11.77
N ILE A 29 -1.77 -3.51 -11.50
CA ILE A 29 -2.89 -4.37 -11.84
C ILE A 29 -3.94 -3.50 -12.50
N ILE A 30 -4.84 -4.12 -13.24
CA ILE A 30 -5.98 -3.46 -13.83
C ILE A 30 -7.20 -3.97 -13.08
N ILE A 31 -8.03 -3.06 -12.62
CA ILE A 31 -9.26 -3.44 -11.95
C ILE A 31 -10.45 -3.10 -12.83
N ASN A 32 -11.58 -3.74 -12.59
CA ASN A 32 -12.74 -3.60 -13.45
C ASN A 32 -13.68 -2.45 -13.06
N LYS A 33 -13.14 -1.40 -12.51
CA LYS A 33 -13.92 -0.23 -12.17
C LYS A 33 -13.19 0.99 -12.71
N GLY A 34 -13.92 1.97 -13.16
CA GLY A 34 -13.31 3.13 -13.76
C GLY A 34 -14.14 4.37 -13.52
N SER A 35 -14.06 5.36 -14.40
CA SER A 35 -14.77 6.61 -14.18
C SER A 35 -16.28 6.41 -14.20
N LYS A 36 -16.75 5.34 -14.81
CA LYS A 36 -18.17 5.04 -14.77
C LYS A 36 -18.62 4.90 -13.33
N GLU A 37 -17.77 4.41 -12.42
CA GLU A 37 -18.08 4.27 -11.02
C GLU A 37 -17.49 5.42 -10.22
N LYS A 38 -17.07 6.48 -10.89
CA LYS A 38 -16.50 7.67 -10.26
C LYS A 38 -15.15 7.41 -9.62
N ILE A 39 -14.41 6.45 -10.12
CA ILE A 39 -13.05 6.22 -9.65
C ILE A 39 -12.18 7.37 -10.16
N LYS A 40 -11.29 7.87 -9.34
CA LYS A 40 -10.40 8.96 -9.73
C LYS A 40 -8.95 8.58 -9.49
N ILE A 41 -8.06 9.26 -10.17
CA ILE A 41 -6.63 9.06 -9.95
C ILE A 41 -6.34 9.40 -8.51
N GLY A 42 -5.56 8.58 -7.86
CA GLY A 42 -5.24 8.75 -6.44
C GLY A 42 -6.12 7.94 -5.52
N THR A 43 -7.15 7.29 -6.05
CA THR A 43 -8.01 6.46 -5.22
C THR A 43 -7.20 5.33 -4.62
N ASN A 44 -7.36 5.10 -3.32
CA ASN A 44 -6.65 4.02 -2.64
C ASN A 44 -7.34 2.69 -2.87
N ILE A 45 -6.53 1.66 -3.00
CA ILE A 45 -7.02 0.30 -3.21
C ILE A 45 -6.60 -0.54 -2.02
N TYR A 46 -7.54 -1.31 -1.47
CA TYR A 46 -7.30 -2.09 -0.28
C TYR A 46 -7.56 -3.55 -0.51
N ASP A 47 -6.83 -4.39 0.22
CA ASP A 47 -7.12 -5.81 0.27
C ASP A 47 -7.27 -6.11 1.74
N ARG A 48 -8.48 -6.43 2.18
CA ARG A 48 -8.74 -6.77 3.57
C ARG A 48 -8.30 -5.69 4.54
N SER A 49 -8.55 -4.51 4.25
CA SER A 49 -8.22 -3.36 5.09
C SER A 49 -6.78 -2.86 4.98
N TYR A 50 -5.91 -3.61 4.34
CA TYR A 50 -4.56 -3.12 4.15
C TYR A 50 -4.47 -2.39 2.82
N LEU A 51 -3.77 -1.27 2.82
CA LEU A 51 -3.56 -0.52 1.60
C LEU A 51 -2.62 -1.30 0.71
N VAL A 52 -2.99 -1.57 -0.51
CA VAL A 52 -2.10 -2.30 -1.43
C VAL A 52 -1.69 -1.50 -2.65
N GLY A 53 -2.35 -0.39 -2.90
CA GLY A 53 -1.95 0.41 -4.06
C GLY A 53 -2.84 1.61 -4.24
N ARG A 54 -2.60 2.35 -5.31
CA ARG A 54 -3.47 3.46 -5.62
C ARG A 54 -3.63 3.60 -7.11
N VAL A 55 -4.72 4.19 -7.53
CA VAL A 55 -5.06 4.33 -8.94
C VAL A 55 -4.19 5.39 -9.58
N ILE A 56 -3.54 5.06 -10.69
CA ILE A 56 -2.72 6.00 -11.41
C ILE A 56 -3.25 6.32 -12.79
N GLU A 57 -4.22 5.56 -13.28
CA GLU A 57 -4.78 5.81 -14.60
C GLU A 57 -6.21 5.36 -14.56
N VAL A 58 -7.13 6.12 -15.11
CA VAL A 58 -8.54 5.79 -15.11
C VAL A 58 -9.09 5.79 -16.52
N ASN A 59 -9.80 4.73 -16.87
CA ASN A 59 -10.55 4.67 -18.11
C ASN A 59 -12.04 4.52 -17.73
N TYR A 60 -12.92 4.46 -18.68
CA TYR A 60 -14.33 4.44 -18.37
C TYR A 60 -14.74 3.22 -17.56
N THR A 61 -14.29 2.04 -17.93
CA THR A 61 -14.69 0.83 -17.24
C THR A 61 -13.59 0.14 -16.47
N ASN A 62 -12.37 0.66 -16.50
CA ASN A 62 -11.27 0.01 -15.79
C ASN A 62 -10.26 1.04 -15.32
N SER A 63 -9.37 0.64 -14.47
CA SER A 63 -8.36 1.54 -13.95
C SER A 63 -7.08 0.78 -13.70
N ARG A 64 -5.97 1.47 -13.79
CA ARG A 64 -4.66 0.89 -13.50
C ARG A 64 -4.26 1.29 -12.09
N VAL A 65 -3.81 0.35 -11.32
CA VAL A 65 -3.43 0.56 -9.94
C VAL A 65 -1.94 0.28 -9.80
N LEU A 66 -1.18 1.22 -9.24
CA LEU A 66 0.21 0.99 -8.95
C LEU A 66 0.30 0.36 -7.58
N LEU A 67 0.95 -0.78 -7.49
CA LEU A 67 1.03 -1.49 -6.23
C LEU A 67 2.16 -0.93 -5.37
N LEU A 68 2.05 -1.08 -4.06
CA LEU A 68 3.06 -0.56 -3.16
C LEU A 68 4.40 -1.25 -3.35
N THR A 69 4.41 -2.42 -3.93
CA THR A 69 5.67 -3.13 -4.15
C THR A 69 6.36 -2.67 -5.43
N ASP A 70 5.76 -1.77 -6.19
CA ASP A 70 6.41 -1.25 -7.37
C ASP A 70 7.65 -0.44 -6.98
N LEU A 71 8.69 -0.48 -7.79
CA LEU A 71 9.91 0.24 -7.50
C LEU A 71 9.71 1.74 -7.39
N ASN A 72 8.64 2.27 -7.94
CA ASN A 72 8.38 3.69 -7.87
C ASN A 72 7.50 4.06 -6.68
N SER A 73 7.17 3.12 -5.82
CA SER A 73 6.27 3.40 -4.73
C SER A 73 7.06 3.82 -3.50
N ASN A 74 6.69 4.93 -2.90
CA ASN A 74 7.30 5.41 -1.66
C ASN A 74 6.17 5.85 -0.74
N ILE A 75 6.02 5.19 0.39
CA ILE A 75 4.91 5.47 1.28
C ILE A 75 5.45 5.86 2.65
N PRO A 76 5.19 7.08 3.11
CA PRO A 76 5.59 7.46 4.46
C PRO A 76 4.75 6.72 5.49
N VAL A 77 5.37 6.10 6.44
CA VAL A 77 4.66 5.28 7.43
C VAL A 77 5.11 5.59 8.84
N SER A 78 4.27 5.20 9.78
CA SER A 78 4.58 5.23 11.18
C SER A 78 4.47 3.78 11.64
N ILE A 79 5.54 3.24 12.21
CA ILE A 79 5.58 1.84 12.58
C ILE A 79 5.27 1.69 14.05
N THR A 80 4.31 0.84 14.37
CA THR A 80 3.95 0.60 15.75
C THR A 80 4.48 -0.76 16.19
N PRO A 81 4.73 -0.94 17.43
CA PRO A 81 4.69 0.05 18.49
C PRO A 81 5.86 1.02 18.40
N GLY A 82 5.77 2.14 19.06
CA GLY A 82 6.88 3.07 19.07
C GLY A 82 6.73 4.25 18.15
N ASN A 83 5.78 4.19 17.22
CA ASN A 83 5.56 5.30 16.31
C ASN A 83 6.80 5.73 15.56
N VAL A 84 7.56 4.79 15.07
CA VAL A 84 8.80 5.07 14.37
C VAL A 84 8.49 5.51 12.95
N GLN A 85 8.98 6.66 12.54
CA GLN A 85 8.70 7.17 11.19
C GLN A 85 9.68 6.60 10.19
N ALA A 86 9.18 6.21 9.04
CA ALA A 86 10.01 5.62 8.01
C ALA A 86 9.33 5.76 6.66
N ILE A 87 9.96 5.26 5.62
CA ILE A 87 9.34 5.22 4.31
C ILE A 87 9.40 3.78 3.81
N VAL A 88 8.29 3.27 3.31
CA VAL A 88 8.26 1.96 2.70
C VAL A 88 8.47 2.16 1.21
N VAL A 89 9.50 1.51 0.69
CA VAL A 89 9.85 1.63 -0.71
C VAL A 89 9.63 0.27 -1.35
N GLY A 90 8.93 0.22 -2.45
CA GLY A 90 8.72 -1.04 -3.14
C GLY A 90 10.01 -1.58 -3.72
N ASN A 91 10.18 -2.88 -3.71
CA ASN A 91 11.40 -3.46 -4.27
C ASN A 91 11.12 -4.21 -5.56
N GLY A 92 9.95 -4.08 -6.12
CA GLY A 92 9.64 -4.73 -7.40
C GLY A 92 9.20 -6.16 -7.24
N ASP A 93 9.09 -6.63 -6.02
CA ASP A 93 8.70 -8.00 -5.75
C ASP A 93 7.49 -7.92 -4.85
N LYS A 94 7.26 -8.89 -4.01
CA LYS A 94 6.06 -8.88 -3.20
C LYS A 94 6.22 -8.20 -1.87
N LYS A 95 7.37 -7.64 -1.60
CA LYS A 95 7.63 -6.98 -0.34
C LYS A 95 8.13 -5.57 -0.55
N GLY A 96 7.98 -4.74 0.44
CA GLY A 96 8.60 -3.44 0.43
C GLY A 96 9.78 -3.43 1.39
N GLU A 97 10.57 -2.40 1.32
CA GLU A 97 11.71 -2.23 2.23
C GLU A 97 11.49 -0.97 3.04
N ILE A 98 11.89 -1.00 4.29
CA ILE A 98 11.78 0.14 5.14
C ILE A 98 13.06 0.94 5.03
N LYS A 99 12.96 2.22 4.74
CA LYS A 99 14.12 3.06 4.61
C LYS A 99 13.95 4.37 5.35
N TYR A 100 15.03 5.08 5.47
CA TYR A 100 15.05 6.42 6.06
C TYR A 100 14.62 6.45 7.53
N ILE A 101 15.06 5.46 8.29
CA ILE A 101 14.86 5.44 9.72
C ILE A 101 16.11 5.97 10.37
N LYS A 102 15.98 6.81 11.39
CA LYS A 102 17.14 7.27 12.07
C LYS A 102 17.81 6.10 12.76
N ASN A 103 19.14 6.08 12.74
CA ASN A 103 19.86 4.94 13.28
C ASN A 103 19.51 4.60 14.70
N ASP A 104 19.26 5.60 15.54
CA ASP A 104 18.97 5.30 16.92
C ASP A 104 17.56 4.75 17.10
N LEU A 105 16.74 4.72 16.04
CA LEU A 105 15.42 4.21 16.18
C LEU A 105 15.27 2.82 15.60
N ILE A 106 16.28 2.32 14.91
CA ILE A 106 16.16 1.01 14.29
C ILE A 106 15.88 -0.06 15.33
N ASN A 107 16.47 0.06 16.49
CA ASN A 107 16.28 -0.96 17.51
C ASN A 107 14.91 -0.89 18.15
N LYS A 108 14.14 0.11 17.86
CA LYS A 108 12.83 0.22 18.45
C LYS A 108 11.76 -0.43 17.61
N ILE A 109 12.12 -0.96 16.46
CA ILE A 109 11.16 -1.60 15.59
C ILE A 109 11.01 -3.04 16.03
N ASP A 110 9.77 -3.48 16.29
CA ASP A 110 9.53 -4.84 16.69
C ASP A 110 9.20 -5.70 15.49
N ASP A 111 9.62 -6.94 15.54
CA ASP A 111 9.22 -7.91 14.55
C ASP A 111 7.69 -8.06 14.67
N GLN A 112 7.03 -8.14 13.57
CA GLN A 112 5.57 -8.23 13.51
C GLN A 112 4.87 -6.95 13.93
N GLY A 113 5.57 -5.86 14.03
CA GLY A 113 4.93 -4.57 14.18
C GLY A 113 4.14 -4.24 12.93
N ILE A 114 3.31 -3.21 13.00
CA ILE A 114 2.48 -2.83 11.89
C ILE A 114 2.86 -1.44 11.41
N ALA A 115 3.00 -1.28 10.11
CA ALA A 115 3.26 0.02 9.51
C ALA A 115 1.92 0.60 9.06
N TYR A 116 1.65 1.84 9.46
CA TYR A 116 0.45 2.55 9.04
C TYR A 116 0.89 3.80 8.27
N THR A 117 0.09 4.26 7.34
CA THR A 117 0.45 5.50 6.66
C THR A 117 0.58 6.61 7.68
N SER A 118 1.55 7.49 7.50
CA SER A 118 1.78 8.55 8.47
C SER A 118 1.06 9.84 8.11
N GLY A 119 0.59 9.98 6.89
CA GLY A 119 -0.03 11.22 6.46
C GLY A 119 0.96 12.26 5.97
N THR A 120 2.24 12.00 6.08
CA THR A 120 3.24 12.94 5.62
C THR A 120 3.13 13.08 4.12
N GLY A 121 3.24 14.28 3.63
CA GLY A 121 3.17 14.52 2.19
C GLY A 121 1.76 14.59 1.66
N SER A 122 0.78 14.32 2.48
CA SER A 122 -0.61 14.45 2.10
C SER A 122 -1.08 13.56 0.96
N ILE A 123 -0.33 12.55 0.59
CA ILE A 123 -0.78 11.66 -0.47
C ILE A 123 -1.76 10.65 0.08
N PHE A 124 -1.56 10.18 1.29
CA PHE A 124 -2.46 9.24 1.92
C PHE A 124 -2.92 9.82 3.25
N LYS A 125 -4.13 9.49 3.66
CA LYS A 125 -4.54 9.85 5.00
C LYS A 125 -3.71 9.04 5.97
N SER A 126 -3.51 9.55 7.17
CA SER A 126 -2.73 8.81 8.15
C SER A 126 -3.54 7.65 8.70
N GLY A 127 -2.88 6.68 9.23
CA GLY A 127 -3.53 5.60 9.96
C GLY A 127 -4.03 4.44 9.14
N ILE A 128 -3.67 4.34 7.87
CA ILE A 128 -4.12 3.21 7.05
C ILE A 128 -3.07 2.12 7.12
N PRO A 129 -3.41 0.90 7.50
CA PRO A 129 -2.38 -0.14 7.62
C PRO A 129 -1.81 -0.51 6.26
N VAL A 130 -0.50 -0.65 6.20
CA VAL A 130 0.20 -0.97 4.97
C VAL A 130 0.72 -2.40 5.01
N GLY A 131 1.23 -2.83 6.13
CA GLY A 131 1.75 -4.19 6.23
C GLY A 131 2.40 -4.46 7.57
N THR A 132 2.92 -5.65 7.73
CA THR A 132 3.60 -6.02 8.97
C THR A 132 5.10 -6.08 8.73
N ILE A 133 5.84 -5.83 9.80
CA ILE A 133 7.28 -5.82 9.72
C ILE A 133 7.83 -7.22 9.82
N ASP A 134 8.79 -7.54 8.98
CA ASP A 134 9.46 -8.83 9.02
C ASP A 134 10.95 -8.56 9.23
N LEU A 135 11.41 -8.67 10.46
CA LEU A 135 12.80 -8.41 10.74
C LEU A 135 13.70 -9.59 10.49
N LYS A 136 13.14 -10.72 10.13
CA LYS A 136 13.99 -11.86 9.87
C LYS A 136 14.74 -11.64 8.58
N ASP A 137 14.29 -10.73 7.75
CA ASP A 137 14.94 -10.49 6.53
C ASP A 137 15.98 -9.44 6.80
N GLU A 138 17.13 -9.54 6.20
CA GLU A 138 18.15 -8.58 6.48
C GLU A 138 17.79 -7.18 6.07
N ASN A 139 16.93 -7.02 5.13
CA ASN A 139 16.60 -5.71 4.65
C ASN A 139 15.34 -5.15 5.32
N GLU A 140 14.89 -5.76 6.39
CA GLU A 140 13.77 -5.22 7.13
C GLU A 140 12.57 -5.02 6.24
N LYS A 141 12.15 -6.04 5.54
CA LYS A 141 11.07 -5.92 4.59
C LYS A 141 9.71 -6.01 5.22
N ILE A 142 8.74 -5.51 4.52
CA ILE A 142 7.37 -5.56 4.97
C ILE A 142 6.60 -6.53 4.11
N UNK A 143 6.03 -7.30 4.72
CA UNK A 143 5.25 -8.26 4.03
C UNK A 143 3.91 -7.72 3.86
N UNK A 144 3.72 -8.06 3.17
CA UNK A 144 2.50 -7.47 2.96
C UNK A 144 1.39 -8.04 3.15
#